data_5afaba1a1f2bf1ba28aeab2fbe9bc2d7
#
_entry.id   5afaba1a1f2bf1ba28aeab2fbe9bc2d7
#
_cell.length_a   1.000
_cell.length_b   1.000
_cell.length_c   1.000
_cell.angle_alpha   90.00
_cell.angle_beta   90.00
_cell.angle_gamma   90.00
#
_symmetry.space_group_name_H-M   'P 1'
#
loop_
_entity.id
_entity.type
_entity.pdbx_description
1 polymer ?
#
loop_
_entity_poly.entity_id
_entity_poly.type
_entity_poly.pdbx_seq_one_letter_code
_entity_poly.pdbx_strand_id
1 'polypeptide(L)'
;MKFIITIVMGLFSLIATSQTFVSTTPENKNVILEEFTGIYCQFCPDGHLIAQNLHNANPNDVFLINIHTGGYANPNGPSDPDFNTLFGGTIANNSGLAGYPAGTVNRSAFTGITPQGGSGTTALSRGDWSAAAADVLAQSSYVNVGVQASYDMVTGILTVNTETYYTQTTTNINVLHVAVVQNNV
;
A
#
# COMPACT_ATOMS: atom_id res chain seq x y z
N MET A 1 3.84 -45.56 -60.76
CA MET A 1 4.24 -44.24 -60.29
C MET A 1 3.50 -44.00 -58.98
N LYS A 2 4.18 -44.07 -57.85
CA LYS A 2 3.59 -43.79 -56.51
C LYS A 2 3.97 -42.35 -56.12
N PHE A 3 2.98 -41.48 -56.02
CA PHE A 3 3.19 -40.12 -55.50
C PHE A 3 3.19 -40.18 -53.98
N ILE A 4 4.32 -39.81 -53.38
CA ILE A 4 4.45 -39.60 -51.94
C ILE A 4 4.14 -38.11 -51.69
N ILE A 5 3.00 -37.85 -51.08
CA ILE A 5 2.66 -36.50 -50.62
C ILE A 5 3.25 -36.35 -49.22
N THR A 6 4.32 -35.55 -49.11
CA THR A 6 4.92 -35.18 -47.84
C THR A 6 4.16 -33.96 -47.28
N ILE A 7 3.34 -34.18 -46.25
CA ILE A 7 2.69 -33.11 -45.51
C ILE A 7 3.74 -32.51 -44.53
N VAL A 8 4.22 -31.32 -44.84
CA VAL A 8 5.02 -30.49 -43.91
C VAL A 8 4.05 -29.81 -42.93
N MET A 9 3.91 -30.40 -41.76
CA MET A 9 3.19 -29.80 -40.66
C MET A 9 4.10 -28.73 -40.05
N GLY A 10 3.89 -27.48 -40.45
CA GLY A 10 4.56 -26.33 -39.83
C GLY A 10 4.04 -26.17 -38.39
N LEU A 11 4.92 -26.40 -37.38
CA LEU A 11 4.64 -26.01 -36.00
C LEU A 11 4.62 -24.49 -35.93
N PHE A 12 3.45 -23.90 -35.94
CA PHE A 12 3.26 -22.50 -35.53
C PHE A 12 3.31 -22.50 -34.01
N SER A 13 4.48 -22.17 -33.44
CA SER A 13 4.58 -21.82 -32.04
C SER A 13 3.84 -20.51 -31.81
N LEU A 14 2.62 -20.59 -31.29
CA LEU A 14 1.92 -19.43 -30.74
C LEU A 14 2.72 -18.95 -29.52
N ILE A 15 3.53 -17.91 -29.72
CA ILE A 15 4.10 -17.15 -28.60
C ILE A 15 2.93 -16.39 -27.98
N ALA A 16 2.31 -16.93 -26.96
CA ALA A 16 1.36 -16.23 -26.12
C ALA A 16 2.18 -15.18 -25.34
N THR A 17 2.24 -13.95 -25.83
CA THR A 17 2.70 -12.81 -25.04
C THR A 17 1.58 -12.51 -24.06
N SER A 18 1.75 -12.90 -22.80
CA SER A 18 0.96 -12.35 -21.72
C SER A 18 1.23 -10.84 -21.70
N GLN A 19 0.21 -10.01 -21.90
CA GLN A 19 0.37 -8.57 -21.70
C GLN A 19 0.57 -8.35 -20.20
N THR A 20 1.78 -7.97 -19.80
CA THR A 20 2.07 -7.57 -18.43
C THR A 20 1.78 -6.07 -18.29
N PHE A 21 1.11 -5.70 -17.21
CA PHE A 21 0.88 -4.28 -16.87
C PHE A 21 1.81 -3.81 -15.73
N VAL A 22 2.58 -4.72 -15.15
CA VAL A 22 3.62 -4.38 -14.19
C VAL A 22 4.91 -3.98 -14.92
N SER A 23 5.59 -2.96 -14.41
CA SER A 23 6.92 -2.58 -14.92
C SER A 23 7.93 -3.70 -14.70
N THR A 24 8.77 -3.96 -15.72
CA THR A 24 9.85 -4.96 -15.67
C THR A 24 11.23 -4.34 -15.43
N THR A 25 11.30 -3.00 -15.34
CA THR A 25 12.54 -2.27 -15.04
C THR A 25 12.71 -2.07 -13.53
N PRO A 26 13.95 -2.05 -13.01
CA PRO A 26 14.19 -1.70 -11.62
C PRO A 26 13.64 -0.30 -11.29
N GLU A 27 12.93 -0.19 -10.17
CA GLU A 27 12.35 1.06 -9.67
C GLU A 27 12.69 1.24 -8.20
N ASN A 28 12.48 2.44 -7.66
CA ASN A 28 12.54 2.68 -6.24
C ASN A 28 11.24 2.22 -5.55
N LYS A 29 11.30 2.10 -4.24
CA LYS A 29 10.11 1.80 -3.44
C LYS A 29 9.18 2.99 -3.39
N ASN A 30 7.89 2.70 -3.39
CA ASN A 30 6.86 3.67 -3.05
C ASN A 30 6.61 3.71 -1.54
N VAL A 31 6.09 4.82 -1.07
CA VAL A 31 5.70 5.04 0.32
C VAL A 31 4.22 4.78 0.51
N ILE A 32 3.89 3.93 1.47
CA ILE A 32 2.55 3.85 2.05
C ILE A 32 2.62 4.44 3.44
N LEU A 33 1.98 5.59 3.66
CA LEU A 33 1.79 6.16 4.99
C LEU A 33 0.40 5.76 5.49
N GLU A 34 0.37 4.86 6.47
CA GLU A 34 -0.84 4.50 7.19
C GLU A 34 -0.93 5.39 8.42
N GLU A 35 -1.81 6.38 8.39
CA GLU A 35 -2.01 7.35 9.46
C GLU A 35 -3.12 6.87 10.40
N PHE A 36 -2.82 6.75 11.70
CA PHE A 36 -3.79 6.42 12.73
C PHE A 36 -4.48 7.69 13.21
N THR A 37 -5.81 7.70 13.12
CA THR A 37 -6.64 8.87 13.35
C THR A 37 -7.98 8.52 14.00
N GLY A 38 -8.80 9.53 14.24
CA GLY A 38 -10.17 9.39 14.72
C GLY A 38 -10.92 10.72 14.62
N ILE A 39 -12.24 10.65 14.51
CA ILE A 39 -13.14 11.81 14.33
C ILE A 39 -13.07 12.83 15.47
N TYR A 40 -12.65 12.42 16.66
CA TYR A 40 -12.49 13.27 17.84
C TYR A 40 -11.03 13.59 18.17
N CYS A 41 -10.09 13.29 17.29
CA CYS A 41 -8.68 13.55 17.52
C CYS A 41 -8.33 15.03 17.23
N GLN A 42 -8.12 15.81 18.28
CA GLN A 42 -7.87 17.25 18.17
C GLN A 42 -6.62 17.62 17.35
N PHE A 43 -5.57 16.81 17.40
CA PHE A 43 -4.30 17.06 16.72
C PHE A 43 -4.14 16.33 15.38
N CYS A 44 -5.09 15.47 15.02
CA CYS A 44 -5.01 14.71 13.76
C CYS A 44 -5.12 15.60 12.50
N PRO A 45 -5.87 16.72 12.49
CA PRO A 45 -5.85 17.62 11.33
C PRO A 45 -4.45 18.15 10.96
N ASP A 46 -3.57 18.36 11.95
CA ASP A 46 -2.17 18.72 11.69
C ASP A 46 -1.39 17.56 11.05
N GLY A 47 -1.62 16.31 11.49
CA GLY A 47 -1.08 15.11 10.86
C GLY A 47 -1.53 14.97 9.41
N HIS A 48 -2.83 15.12 9.15
CA HIS A 48 -3.40 15.08 7.79
C HIS A 48 -2.75 16.12 6.87
N LEU A 49 -2.49 17.33 7.37
CA LEU A 49 -1.81 18.36 6.58
C LEU A 49 -0.38 17.96 6.22
N ILE A 50 0.37 17.39 7.17
CA ILE A 50 1.74 16.92 6.93
C ILE A 50 1.74 15.78 5.92
N ALA A 51 0.85 14.79 6.08
CA ALA A 51 0.70 13.67 5.17
C ALA A 51 0.32 14.13 3.75
N GLN A 52 -0.64 15.07 3.64
CA GLN A 52 -1.07 15.62 2.36
C GLN A 52 0.06 16.39 1.66
N ASN A 53 0.85 17.17 2.40
CA ASN A 53 2.00 17.88 1.84
C ASN A 53 3.06 16.91 1.32
N LEU A 54 3.29 15.80 2.03
CA LEU A 54 4.22 14.76 1.61
C LEU A 54 3.75 14.08 0.31
N HIS A 55 2.46 13.74 0.21
CA HIS A 55 1.86 13.23 -1.02
C HIS A 55 1.95 14.24 -2.17
N ASN A 56 1.58 15.49 -1.93
CA ASN A 56 1.60 16.53 -2.97
C ASN A 56 3.00 16.78 -3.54
N ALA A 57 4.05 16.61 -2.72
CA ALA A 57 5.43 16.67 -3.17
C ALA A 57 5.87 15.44 -3.98
N ASN A 58 5.20 14.30 -3.81
CA ASN A 58 5.53 13.02 -4.44
C ASN A 58 4.25 12.26 -4.85
N PRO A 59 3.43 12.79 -5.77
CA PRO A 59 2.06 12.33 -5.99
C PRO A 59 1.96 10.91 -6.59
N ASN A 60 3.03 10.43 -7.22
CA ASN A 60 3.07 9.10 -7.84
C ASN A 60 3.75 8.05 -6.96
N ASP A 61 4.42 8.48 -5.89
CA ASP A 61 5.32 7.62 -5.11
C ASP A 61 4.92 7.55 -3.62
N VAL A 62 4.03 8.45 -3.15
CA VAL A 62 3.53 8.47 -1.77
C VAL A 62 2.02 8.30 -1.74
N PHE A 63 1.56 7.28 -1.07
CA PHE A 63 0.15 6.93 -0.92
C PHE A 63 -0.27 7.02 0.54
N LEU A 64 -1.43 7.61 0.79
CA LEU A 64 -1.95 7.85 2.14
C LEU A 64 -3.13 6.91 2.43
N ILE A 65 -3.14 6.33 3.61
CA ILE A 65 -4.26 5.54 4.12
C ILE A 65 -4.57 6.01 5.54
N ASN A 66 -5.75 6.58 5.74
CA ASN A 66 -6.22 6.94 7.07
C ASN A 66 -6.89 5.73 7.73
N ILE A 67 -6.41 5.38 8.92
CA ILE A 67 -6.93 4.27 9.71
C ILE A 67 -7.59 4.84 10.96
N HIS A 68 -8.91 4.86 10.96
CA HIS A 68 -9.69 5.23 12.14
C HIS A 68 -9.63 4.11 13.17
N THR A 69 -9.14 4.41 14.37
CA THR A 69 -8.95 3.40 15.42
C THR A 69 -8.85 4.03 16.81
N GLY A 70 -9.06 3.21 17.83
CA GLY A 70 -8.97 3.60 19.24
C GLY A 70 -10.08 4.53 19.71
N GLY A 71 -9.89 5.12 20.90
CA GLY A 71 -10.94 5.90 21.56
C GLY A 71 -11.40 7.13 20.78
N TYR A 72 -10.51 7.77 20.03
CA TYR A 72 -10.86 8.96 19.24
C TYR A 72 -11.67 8.64 17.98
N ALA A 73 -11.70 7.39 17.54
CA ALA A 73 -12.46 6.96 16.36
C ALA A 73 -13.87 6.47 16.70
N ASN A 74 -14.17 6.22 17.98
CA ASN A 74 -15.48 5.71 18.38
C ASN A 74 -16.56 6.81 18.26
N PRO A 75 -17.71 6.52 17.63
CA PRO A 75 -18.87 7.41 17.65
C PRO A 75 -19.34 7.71 19.08
N ASN A 76 -19.67 8.95 19.38
CA ASN A 76 -20.25 9.37 20.66
C ASN A 76 -21.78 9.40 20.63
N GLY A 77 -22.38 9.30 19.44
CA GLY A 77 -23.82 9.32 19.27
C GLY A 77 -24.29 8.72 17.95
N PRO A 78 -25.59 8.52 17.78
CA PRO A 78 -26.14 7.86 16.59
C PRO A 78 -26.01 8.66 15.29
N SER A 79 -25.65 9.94 15.39
CA SER A 79 -25.42 10.81 14.22
C SER A 79 -23.96 10.85 13.78
N ASP A 80 -23.05 10.27 14.55
CA ASP A 80 -21.64 10.27 14.23
C ASP A 80 -21.33 9.16 13.23
N PRO A 81 -20.48 9.43 12.24
CA PRO A 81 -20.01 8.38 11.35
C PRO A 81 -19.10 7.41 12.09
N ASP A 82 -19.19 6.13 11.77
CA ASP A 82 -18.26 5.12 12.23
C ASP A 82 -17.35 4.70 11.07
N PHE A 83 -16.10 5.14 11.13
CA PHE A 83 -15.06 4.79 10.15
C PHE A 83 -14.12 3.69 10.65
N ASN A 84 -14.42 3.08 11.81
CA ASN A 84 -13.65 1.94 12.28
C ASN A 84 -13.76 0.76 11.32
N THR A 85 -12.67 0.05 11.15
CA THR A 85 -12.64 -1.17 10.36
C THR A 85 -12.20 -2.36 11.21
N LEU A 86 -12.58 -3.56 10.79
CA LEU A 86 -12.19 -4.80 11.46
C LEU A 86 -10.65 -4.92 11.60
N PHE A 87 -9.89 -4.34 10.67
CA PHE A 87 -8.44 -4.47 10.61
C PHE A 87 -7.68 -3.31 11.28
N GLY A 88 -8.31 -2.15 11.44
CA GLY A 88 -7.64 -0.92 11.91
C GLY A 88 -6.98 -1.08 13.26
N GLY A 89 -7.69 -1.64 14.24
CA GLY A 89 -7.15 -1.91 15.57
C GLY A 89 -5.98 -2.89 15.56
N THR A 90 -6.04 -3.93 14.73
CA THR A 90 -4.93 -4.91 14.60
C THR A 90 -3.69 -4.26 14.00
N ILE A 91 -3.84 -3.44 12.96
CA ILE A 91 -2.73 -2.71 12.33
C ILE A 91 -2.08 -1.77 13.35
N ALA A 92 -2.89 -0.99 14.08
CA ALA A 92 -2.41 -0.06 15.10
C ALA A 92 -1.64 -0.77 16.23
N ASN A 93 -2.18 -1.88 16.75
CA ASN A 93 -1.55 -2.68 17.81
C ASN A 93 -0.22 -3.28 17.33
N ASN A 94 -0.18 -3.85 16.14
CA ASN A 94 1.05 -4.43 15.57
C ASN A 94 2.11 -3.36 15.30
N SER A 95 1.68 -2.12 15.02
CA SER A 95 2.59 -0.99 14.83
C SER A 95 3.10 -0.38 16.15
N GLY A 96 2.53 -0.76 17.30
CA GLY A 96 2.90 -0.21 18.59
C GLY A 96 2.42 1.23 18.77
N LEU A 97 1.21 1.54 18.31
CA LEU A 97 0.59 2.84 18.48
C LEU A 97 0.45 3.20 19.96
N ALA A 98 0.97 4.36 20.38
CA ALA A 98 0.90 4.85 21.74
C ALA A 98 0.20 6.21 21.87
N GLY A 99 0.04 6.96 20.80
CA GLY A 99 -0.62 8.28 20.79
C GLY A 99 -0.99 8.76 19.39
N TYR A 100 -1.81 9.82 19.31
CA TYR A 100 -2.35 10.35 18.07
C TYR A 100 -1.95 11.84 17.87
N PRO A 101 -1.78 12.31 16.61
CA PRO A 101 -1.65 11.50 15.41
C PRO A 101 -0.34 10.73 15.38
N ALA A 102 -0.39 9.55 14.84
CA ALA A 102 0.78 8.73 14.54
C ALA A 102 0.53 7.98 13.23
N GLY A 103 1.57 7.40 12.67
CA GLY A 103 1.43 6.59 11.46
C GLY A 103 2.63 5.67 11.27
N THR A 104 2.50 4.72 10.37
CA THR A 104 3.60 3.85 9.99
C THR A 104 3.93 4.04 8.51
N VAL A 105 5.21 4.16 8.20
CA VAL A 105 5.71 4.29 6.84
C VAL A 105 6.19 2.91 6.40
N ASN A 106 5.50 2.33 5.41
CA ASN A 106 5.75 0.97 4.91
C ASN A 106 5.86 -0.09 6.02
N ARG A 107 5.23 0.15 7.18
CA ARG A 107 5.32 -0.70 8.39
C ARG A 107 6.76 -1.09 8.73
N SER A 108 7.69 -0.14 8.60
CA SER A 108 9.13 -0.34 8.77
C SER A 108 9.66 0.45 9.96
N ALA A 109 10.76 -0.06 10.53
CA ALA A 109 11.57 0.68 11.48
C ALA A 109 12.70 1.41 10.74
N PHE A 110 13.12 2.57 11.23
CA PHE A 110 14.11 3.44 10.62
C PHE A 110 15.26 3.71 11.58
N THR A 111 16.48 3.71 11.07
CA THR A 111 17.66 4.05 11.86
C THR A 111 17.61 5.52 12.29
N GLY A 112 17.81 5.78 13.57
CA GLY A 112 17.80 7.14 14.11
C GLY A 112 16.41 7.73 14.38
N ILE A 113 15.33 7.00 14.07
CA ILE A 113 13.95 7.37 14.41
C ILE A 113 13.44 6.41 15.49
N THR A 114 12.92 6.97 16.57
CA THR A 114 12.38 6.19 17.69
C THR A 114 10.87 6.01 17.51
N PRO A 115 10.38 4.78 17.33
CA PRO A 115 8.95 4.53 17.24
C PRO A 115 8.26 4.70 18.59
N GLN A 116 6.97 5.05 18.58
CA GLN A 116 6.20 5.34 19.79
C GLN A 116 6.12 4.16 20.77
N GLY A 117 5.96 2.95 20.26
CA GLY A 117 5.88 1.73 21.06
C GLY A 117 7.24 1.13 21.46
N GLY A 118 8.34 1.83 21.14
CA GLY A 118 9.69 1.35 21.41
C GLY A 118 10.25 0.40 20.36
N SER A 119 11.38 -0.21 20.66
CA SER A 119 12.11 -1.07 19.71
C SER A 119 11.24 -2.23 19.21
N GLY A 120 11.31 -2.47 17.92
CA GLY A 120 10.54 -3.53 17.25
C GLY A 120 9.12 -3.12 16.81
N THR A 121 8.71 -1.87 17.06
CA THR A 121 7.45 -1.31 16.56
C THR A 121 7.70 -0.33 15.42
N THR A 122 6.63 0.15 14.77
CA THR A 122 6.73 0.95 13.52
C THR A 122 5.90 2.23 13.54
N ALA A 123 5.08 2.46 14.57
CA ALA A 123 4.31 3.69 14.69
C ALA A 123 5.23 4.88 15.01
N LEU A 124 5.25 5.87 14.13
CA LEU A 124 6.06 7.08 14.21
C LEU A 124 5.19 8.28 14.55
N SER A 125 5.77 9.24 15.27
CA SER A 125 5.16 10.56 15.42
C SER A 125 5.13 11.31 14.09
N ARG A 126 4.13 12.16 13.89
CA ARG A 126 3.96 12.91 12.61
C ARG A 126 5.18 13.71 12.16
N GLY A 127 6.01 14.17 13.10
CA GLY A 127 7.24 14.90 12.80
C GLY A 127 8.31 14.08 12.09
N ASP A 128 8.23 12.74 12.17
CA ASP A 128 9.23 11.83 11.61
C ASP A 128 8.84 11.27 10.23
N TRP A 129 7.59 11.47 9.79
CA TRP A 129 7.09 10.85 8.56
C TRP A 129 7.86 11.27 7.31
N SER A 130 8.21 12.56 7.21
CA SER A 130 8.95 13.06 6.04
C SER A 130 10.36 12.46 5.94
N ALA A 131 11.06 12.31 7.07
CA ALA A 131 12.37 11.67 7.09
C ALA A 131 12.29 10.17 6.73
N ALA A 132 11.33 9.44 7.34
CA ALA A 132 11.08 8.05 7.04
C ALA A 132 10.69 7.82 5.57
N ALA A 133 9.84 8.69 5.01
CA ALA A 133 9.46 8.62 3.60
C ALA A 133 10.65 8.86 2.67
N ALA A 134 11.50 9.84 2.96
CA ALA A 134 12.71 10.10 2.18
C ALA A 134 13.65 8.88 2.16
N ASP A 135 13.81 8.21 3.31
CA ASP A 135 14.60 6.98 3.39
C ASP A 135 14.03 5.85 2.53
N VAL A 136 12.69 5.72 2.46
CA VAL A 136 12.04 4.70 1.60
C VAL A 136 12.21 5.03 0.13
N LEU A 137 11.94 6.28 -0.28
CA LEU A 137 12.01 6.71 -1.68
C LEU A 137 13.43 6.59 -2.26
N ALA A 138 14.45 6.63 -1.41
CA ALA A 138 15.85 6.42 -1.82
C ALA A 138 16.24 4.94 -2.01
N GLN A 139 15.39 4.00 -1.60
CA GLN A 139 15.68 2.56 -1.67
C GLN A 139 15.18 1.95 -2.98
N SER A 140 16.01 1.13 -3.61
CA SER A 140 15.57 0.31 -4.76
C SER A 140 14.61 -0.79 -4.32
N SER A 141 13.63 -1.07 -5.16
CA SER A 141 12.75 -2.23 -5.01
C SER A 141 13.32 -3.42 -5.79
N TYR A 142 13.30 -4.61 -5.18
CA TYR A 142 13.62 -5.86 -5.87
C TYR A 142 12.38 -6.52 -6.50
N VAL A 143 11.20 -5.96 -6.25
CA VAL A 143 9.94 -6.42 -6.81
C VAL A 143 9.05 -5.23 -7.17
N ASN A 144 8.54 -5.22 -8.38
CA ASN A 144 7.52 -4.29 -8.83
C ASN A 144 6.13 -4.92 -8.69
N VAL A 145 5.15 -4.12 -8.35
CA VAL A 145 3.76 -4.54 -8.21
C VAL A 145 2.89 -3.68 -9.12
N GLY A 146 2.18 -4.32 -10.02
CA GLY A 146 1.16 -3.69 -10.85
C GLY A 146 -0.24 -4.02 -10.33
N VAL A 147 -1.16 -3.09 -10.45
CA VAL A 147 -2.57 -3.28 -10.09
C VAL A 147 -3.48 -2.68 -11.16
N GLN A 148 -4.51 -3.44 -11.52
CA GLN A 148 -5.62 -2.97 -12.35
C GLN A 148 -6.93 -3.35 -11.67
N ALA A 149 -7.84 -2.39 -11.57
CA ALA A 149 -9.15 -2.63 -10.97
C ALA A 149 -10.27 -2.22 -11.92
N SER A 150 -11.36 -2.97 -11.91
CA SER A 150 -12.60 -2.65 -12.60
C SER A 150 -13.80 -2.91 -11.70
N TYR A 151 -14.80 -2.05 -11.81
CA TYR A 151 -16.04 -2.17 -11.04
C TYR A 151 -17.23 -2.28 -12.00
N ASP A 152 -17.99 -3.35 -11.88
CA ASP A 152 -19.23 -3.55 -12.63
C ASP A 152 -20.40 -2.91 -11.85
N MET A 153 -20.91 -1.81 -12.37
CA MET A 153 -22.03 -1.06 -11.78
C MET A 153 -23.35 -1.84 -11.74
N VAL A 154 -23.51 -2.86 -12.61
CA VAL A 154 -24.74 -3.64 -12.68
C VAL A 154 -24.74 -4.77 -11.64
N THR A 155 -23.62 -5.45 -11.52
CA THR A 155 -23.47 -6.59 -10.60
C THR A 155 -22.92 -6.18 -9.23
N GLY A 156 -22.34 -4.99 -9.10
CA GLY A 156 -21.67 -4.53 -7.87
C GLY A 156 -20.34 -5.25 -7.61
N ILE A 157 -19.75 -5.90 -8.62
CA ILE A 157 -18.52 -6.68 -8.46
C ILE A 157 -17.29 -5.79 -8.74
N LEU A 158 -16.39 -5.71 -7.76
CA LEU A 158 -15.05 -5.17 -7.91
C LEU A 158 -14.09 -6.31 -8.28
N THR A 159 -13.44 -6.21 -9.43
CA THR A 159 -12.37 -7.12 -9.85
C THR A 159 -11.03 -6.40 -9.73
N VAL A 160 -10.09 -7.01 -9.02
CA VAL A 160 -8.72 -6.49 -8.86
C VAL A 160 -7.74 -7.52 -9.41
N ASN A 161 -6.99 -7.14 -10.44
CA ASN A 161 -5.91 -7.94 -10.99
C ASN A 161 -4.58 -7.37 -10.49
N THR A 162 -3.71 -8.24 -10.02
CA THR A 162 -2.38 -7.86 -9.53
C THR A 162 -1.33 -8.67 -10.27
N GLU A 163 -0.24 -8.01 -10.63
CA GLU A 163 0.97 -8.64 -11.15
C GLU A 163 2.17 -8.25 -10.33
N THR A 164 3.13 -9.17 -10.20
CA THR A 164 4.41 -8.90 -9.55
C THR A 164 5.54 -9.28 -10.49
N TYR A 165 6.56 -8.44 -10.59
CA TYR A 165 7.77 -8.73 -11.35
C TYR A 165 9.01 -8.54 -10.47
N TYR A 166 9.80 -9.61 -10.32
CA TYR A 166 11.02 -9.57 -9.54
C TYR A 166 12.18 -9.11 -10.42
N THR A 167 12.73 -7.95 -10.11
CA THR A 167 13.88 -7.36 -10.81
C THR A 167 15.20 -7.86 -10.29
N GLN A 168 15.21 -8.51 -9.10
CA GLN A 168 16.39 -9.09 -8.45
C GLN A 168 16.01 -10.38 -7.73
N THR A 169 16.99 -11.24 -7.53
CA THR A 169 16.81 -12.44 -6.70
C THR A 169 16.66 -12.05 -5.23
N THR A 170 15.72 -12.69 -4.56
CA THR A 170 15.49 -12.52 -3.11
C THR A 170 15.24 -13.85 -2.44
N THR A 171 15.61 -13.95 -1.16
CA THR A 171 15.25 -15.06 -0.27
C THR A 171 14.11 -14.67 0.67
N ASN A 172 13.62 -13.42 0.60
CA ASN A 172 12.53 -12.95 1.42
C ASN A 172 11.21 -13.59 0.99
N ILE A 173 10.40 -13.95 1.98
CA ILE A 173 9.01 -14.32 1.75
C ILE A 173 8.22 -13.02 1.62
N ASN A 174 7.55 -12.85 0.48
CA ASN A 174 6.70 -11.68 0.23
C ASN A 174 5.24 -12.08 0.35
N VAL A 175 4.44 -11.20 0.95
CA VAL A 175 2.99 -11.36 1.06
C VAL A 175 2.35 -10.17 0.36
N LEU A 176 1.40 -10.43 -0.54
CA LEU A 176 0.62 -9.41 -1.21
C LEU A 176 -0.62 -9.10 -0.37
N HIS A 177 -0.80 -7.82 -0.06
CA HIS A 177 -2.03 -7.31 0.54
C HIS A 177 -2.74 -6.39 -0.44
N VAL A 178 -4.05 -6.55 -0.57
CA VAL A 178 -4.91 -5.65 -1.33
C VAL A 178 -5.80 -4.90 -0.35
N ALA A 179 -5.69 -3.57 -0.32
CA ALA A 179 -6.54 -2.72 0.50
C ALA A 179 -7.55 -1.99 -0.39
N VAL A 180 -8.81 -1.99 0.01
CA VAL A 180 -9.86 -1.14 -0.57
C VAL A 180 -10.07 0.03 0.38
N VAL A 181 -9.92 1.25 -0.13
CA VAL A 181 -10.07 2.49 0.65
C VAL A 181 -11.22 3.33 0.08
N GLN A 182 -11.85 4.10 0.95
CA GLN A 182 -12.88 5.05 0.56
C GLN A 182 -12.32 6.47 0.70
N ASN A 183 -12.49 7.27 -0.34
CA ASN A 183 -12.11 8.69 -0.33
C ASN A 183 -13.30 9.58 0.01
N ASN A 184 -13.01 10.79 0.48
CA ASN A 184 -14.00 11.84 0.79
C ASN A 184 -15.03 11.41 1.84
N VAL A 185 -14.57 10.77 2.88
CA VAL A 185 -15.38 10.41 4.07
C VAL A 185 -15.29 11.49 5.14
#